data_b676c8cd261a945eb22eb56063e19d70
#
_entry.id   b676c8cd261a945eb22eb56063e19d70
#
_cell.length_a   1.000
_cell.length_b   1.000
_cell.length_c   1.000
_cell.angle_alpha   90.00
_cell.angle_beta   90.00
_cell.angle_gamma   90.00
#
_symmetry.space_group_name_H-M   'P 1'
#
loop_
_entity.id
_entity.type
_entity.pdbx_description
1 polymer ?
#
loop_
_entity_poly.entity_id
_entity_poly.type
_entity_poly.pdbx_seq_one_letter_code
_entity_poly.pdbx_strand_id
1 'polypeptide(L)'
;MKRLLAGLMATTLLSALLCLPAAAAETGADTPSEAPAYHAPVRVWGAVSTLEDGGLLVQNSSEQAPYQEIILHGESILMLDAVTGMPLDRELKDGELIYAWVGPATTLSMPPHTTAHIIVANIPADAAVPQFYQVAQVKPQTMVAIYPPPPLTYVEFTTTDGTEVKITDEAALTPYLTKNMVTLESIRPGTELMLWRDSQGTVTKAMLFAYQYRGYLAPYGEDRVSVNDIPLTTPVKTTEDGDVLVPLRAAAEALGMEVRWDSAKGVVVSYGKGIVKPVSPTSDVLFTAMPGGKILVTNDQGEAQELHGACVIEQGVTYLSASALVQALDLFQIKQ
;
A
#
# COMPACT_ATOMS: atom_id res chain seq x y z
N MET A 1 -26.30 71.32 50.90
CA MET A 1 -26.19 72.73 50.44
C MET A 1 -25.49 72.81 49.12
N LYS A 2 -26.16 73.45 48.17
CA LYS A 2 -25.58 74.07 46.94
C LYS A 2 -24.87 73.16 45.93
N ARG A 3 -25.47 72.84 44.75
CA ARG A 3 -25.59 73.65 43.53
C ARG A 3 -24.27 73.71 42.78
N LEU A 4 -24.07 73.55 41.49
CA LEU A 4 -24.81 73.74 40.23
C LEU A 4 -23.93 73.29 39.09
N LEU A 5 -24.49 72.66 38.08
CA LEU A 5 -24.67 73.06 36.67
C LEU A 5 -23.43 73.06 35.73
N ALA A 6 -23.53 72.28 34.77
CA ALA A 6 -23.67 72.57 33.32
C ALA A 6 -22.37 72.84 32.53
N GLY A 7 -22.24 72.20 31.40
CA GLY A 7 -21.33 72.58 30.34
C GLY A 7 -21.32 71.53 29.20
N LEU A 8 -22.33 71.64 28.35
CA LEU A 8 -22.46 71.00 27.04
C LEU A 8 -21.48 71.66 26.09
N MET A 9 -20.61 70.94 25.47
CA MET A 9 -20.03 71.30 24.16
C MET A 9 -19.75 70.02 23.32
N ALA A 10 -20.52 69.94 22.26
CA ALA A 10 -20.33 69.02 21.16
C ALA A 10 -19.10 69.42 20.33
N THR A 11 -18.20 68.54 20.10
CA THR A 11 -17.19 68.63 19.01
C THR A 11 -17.22 67.35 18.19
N THR A 12 -17.80 67.44 17.02
CA THR A 12 -17.75 66.48 15.94
C THR A 12 -16.34 66.38 15.45
N LEU A 13 -15.69 65.22 15.65
CA LEU A 13 -14.46 64.87 14.98
C LEU A 13 -14.78 63.78 14.00
N LEU A 14 -14.69 64.13 12.74
CA LEU A 14 -14.76 63.27 11.54
C LEU A 14 -13.54 62.38 11.52
N SER A 15 -13.67 61.13 11.93
CA SER A 15 -12.60 60.16 11.81
C SER A 15 -12.77 59.39 10.50
N ALA A 16 -11.88 59.67 9.57
CA ALA A 16 -11.73 58.92 8.33
C ALA A 16 -11.39 57.45 8.63
N LEU A 17 -12.29 56.56 8.23
CA LEU A 17 -12.11 55.12 8.27
C LEU A 17 -11.16 54.73 7.14
N LEU A 18 -9.88 54.55 7.46
CA LEU A 18 -8.96 53.85 6.57
C LEU A 18 -9.31 52.36 6.57
N CYS A 19 -10.02 51.92 5.54
CA CYS A 19 -10.12 50.48 5.21
C CYS A 19 -8.77 50.01 4.71
N LEU A 20 -7.99 49.37 5.57
CA LEU A 20 -6.90 48.48 5.16
C LEU A 20 -7.54 47.16 4.69
N PRO A 21 -7.21 46.65 3.49
CA PRO A 21 -7.59 45.31 3.13
C PRO A 21 -6.83 44.34 4.05
N ALA A 22 -7.54 43.61 4.88
CA ALA A 22 -7.02 42.46 5.54
C ALA A 22 -6.68 41.44 4.45
N ALA A 23 -5.40 41.32 4.10
CA ALA A 23 -4.89 40.18 3.41
C ALA A 23 -5.13 38.96 4.32
N ALA A 24 -6.17 38.20 4.02
CA ALA A 24 -6.30 36.85 4.56
C ALA A 24 -5.09 36.07 4.08
N ALA A 25 -4.10 35.91 4.95
CA ALA A 25 -3.13 34.88 4.78
C ALA A 25 -3.88 33.53 4.93
N GLU A 26 -4.24 32.94 3.81
CA GLU A 26 -4.54 31.52 3.78
C GLU A 26 -3.26 30.79 4.19
N THR A 27 -3.11 30.54 5.47
CA THR A 27 -2.23 29.48 5.95
C THR A 27 -2.91 28.18 5.59
N GLY A 28 -2.76 27.76 4.34
CA GLY A 28 -2.89 26.36 3.97
C GLY A 28 -1.81 25.62 4.72
N ALA A 29 -2.15 25.13 5.90
CA ALA A 29 -1.38 24.08 6.52
C ALA A 29 -1.56 22.87 5.60
N ASP A 30 -0.60 22.64 4.68
CA ASP A 30 -0.45 21.40 4.00
C ASP A 30 -0.21 20.34 5.10
N THR A 31 -1.29 19.68 5.49
CA THR A 31 -1.18 18.47 6.29
C THR A 31 -0.36 17.49 5.44
N PRO A 32 0.76 16.98 5.95
CA PRO A 32 1.53 15.97 5.21
C PRO A 32 0.55 14.90 4.76
N SER A 33 0.48 14.62 3.46
CA SER A 33 -0.32 13.53 2.93
C SER A 33 0.25 12.25 3.55
N GLU A 34 -0.41 11.79 4.59
CA GLU A 34 -0.10 10.50 5.20
C GLU A 34 -0.19 9.46 4.07
N ALA A 35 0.89 8.70 3.86
CA ALA A 35 0.86 7.61 2.89
C ALA A 35 -0.40 6.77 3.18
N PRO A 36 -1.18 6.37 2.16
CA PRO A 36 -2.44 5.70 2.37
C PRO A 36 -2.22 4.53 3.33
N ALA A 37 -2.84 4.60 4.51
CA ALA A 37 -2.74 3.55 5.49
C ALA A 37 -3.31 2.28 4.85
N TYR A 38 -2.52 1.19 4.87
CA TYR A 38 -3.06 -0.10 4.47
C TYR A 38 -4.22 -0.43 5.40
N HIS A 39 -5.39 -0.62 4.82
CA HIS A 39 -6.57 -1.10 5.53
C HIS A 39 -6.78 -2.56 5.13
N ALA A 40 -6.71 -3.45 6.10
CA ALA A 40 -6.99 -4.87 5.87
C ALA A 40 -8.36 -5.03 5.22
N PRO A 41 -8.49 -5.90 4.21
CA PRO A 41 -9.77 -6.17 3.60
C PRO A 41 -10.78 -6.68 4.64
N VAL A 42 -12.01 -6.20 4.54
CA VAL A 42 -13.12 -6.64 5.38
C VAL A 42 -13.71 -7.91 4.76
N ARG A 43 -13.93 -8.94 5.57
CA ARG A 43 -14.58 -10.17 5.10
C ARG A 43 -16.10 -10.02 5.17
N VAL A 44 -16.75 -10.29 4.04
CA VAL A 44 -18.19 -10.53 3.95
C VAL A 44 -18.45 -11.97 3.52
N TRP A 45 -19.56 -12.55 3.91
CA TRP A 45 -19.93 -13.88 3.48
C TRP A 45 -21.46 -14.04 3.45
N GLY A 46 -21.95 -14.87 2.56
CA GLY A 46 -23.36 -15.15 2.44
C GLY A 46 -23.74 -15.68 1.07
N ALA A 47 -25.04 -15.80 0.85
CA ALA A 47 -25.57 -16.19 -0.46
C ALA A 47 -25.41 -15.05 -1.45
N VAL A 48 -24.98 -15.38 -2.66
CA VAL A 48 -24.76 -14.42 -3.74
C VAL A 48 -25.89 -14.50 -4.78
N SER A 49 -26.22 -13.37 -5.41
CA SER A 49 -27.06 -13.30 -6.60
C SER A 49 -26.42 -12.35 -7.61
N THR A 50 -26.41 -12.75 -8.88
CA THR A 50 -25.86 -11.92 -9.95
C THR A 50 -26.89 -10.89 -10.41
N LEU A 51 -26.51 -9.61 -10.47
CA LEU A 51 -27.34 -8.51 -10.93
C LEU A 51 -27.22 -8.34 -12.45
N GLU A 52 -28.20 -7.65 -13.06
CA GLU A 52 -28.23 -7.39 -14.51
C GLU A 52 -27.01 -6.58 -15.01
N ASP A 53 -26.43 -5.73 -14.16
CA ASP A 53 -25.25 -4.93 -14.44
C ASP A 53 -23.92 -5.67 -14.23
N GLY A 54 -23.98 -6.97 -13.85
CA GLY A 54 -22.82 -7.79 -13.53
C GLY A 54 -22.31 -7.64 -12.10
N GLY A 55 -22.92 -6.80 -11.29
CA GLY A 55 -22.65 -6.72 -9.84
C GLY A 55 -23.08 -8.00 -9.12
N LEU A 56 -22.46 -8.30 -8.00
CA LEU A 56 -22.80 -9.44 -7.16
C LEU A 56 -23.44 -8.96 -5.86
N LEU A 57 -24.73 -9.18 -5.71
CA LEU A 57 -25.44 -8.91 -4.46
C LEU A 57 -25.19 -10.05 -3.47
N VAL A 58 -24.62 -9.74 -2.32
CA VAL A 58 -24.36 -10.69 -1.24
C VAL A 58 -25.31 -10.42 -0.07
N GLN A 59 -26.04 -11.45 0.35
CA GLN A 59 -26.81 -11.49 1.61
C GLN A 59 -25.81 -11.70 2.74
N ASN A 60 -25.31 -10.60 3.31
CA ASN A 60 -24.17 -10.63 4.22
C ASN A 60 -24.54 -11.14 5.60
N SER A 61 -23.88 -12.21 6.03
CA SER A 61 -23.99 -12.80 7.36
C SER A 61 -22.76 -12.53 8.24
N SER A 62 -21.82 -11.71 7.77
CA SER A 62 -20.59 -11.40 8.50
C SER A 62 -20.83 -10.33 9.56
N GLU A 63 -20.33 -10.56 10.78
CA GLU A 63 -20.31 -9.56 11.84
C GLU A 63 -19.26 -8.46 11.62
N GLN A 64 -18.31 -8.66 10.70
CA GLN A 64 -17.25 -7.69 10.38
C GLN A 64 -17.74 -6.51 9.53
N ALA A 65 -18.84 -6.68 8.82
CA ALA A 65 -19.44 -5.64 7.99
C ALA A 65 -20.86 -5.32 8.51
N PRO A 66 -21.21 -4.05 8.72
CA PRO A 66 -22.47 -3.66 9.37
C PRO A 66 -23.70 -3.74 8.44
N TYR A 67 -23.54 -4.22 7.21
CA TYR A 67 -24.58 -4.22 6.19
C TYR A 67 -25.19 -5.60 6.03
N GLN A 68 -26.53 -5.69 5.96
CA GLN A 68 -27.22 -6.96 5.68
C GLN A 68 -27.10 -7.38 4.22
N GLU A 69 -26.99 -6.42 3.32
CA GLU A 69 -26.80 -6.61 1.88
C GLU A 69 -25.66 -5.72 1.43
N ILE A 70 -24.84 -6.22 0.51
CA ILE A 70 -23.75 -5.48 -0.09
C ILE A 70 -23.57 -5.88 -1.55
N ILE A 71 -23.32 -4.91 -2.42
CA ILE A 71 -23.08 -5.15 -3.83
C ILE A 71 -21.57 -5.09 -4.08
N LEU A 72 -21.04 -6.18 -4.61
CA LEU A 72 -19.63 -6.32 -4.96
C LEU A 72 -19.42 -6.02 -6.43
N HIS A 73 -18.44 -5.18 -6.71
CA HIS A 73 -17.97 -4.87 -8.05
C HIS A 73 -16.46 -5.12 -8.16
N GLY A 74 -15.97 -5.23 -9.38
CA GLY A 74 -14.54 -5.31 -9.68
C GLY A 74 -14.33 -5.79 -11.11
N GLU A 75 -13.44 -5.12 -11.85
CA GLU A 75 -13.08 -5.51 -13.23
C GLU A 75 -12.23 -6.80 -13.27
N SER A 76 -11.58 -7.16 -12.17
CA SER A 76 -10.69 -8.31 -12.07
C SER A 76 -10.76 -8.94 -10.68
N ILE A 77 -11.96 -9.43 -10.31
CA ILE A 77 -12.13 -10.12 -9.03
C ILE A 77 -11.46 -11.48 -9.11
N LEU A 78 -10.56 -11.75 -8.16
CA LEU A 78 -9.95 -13.06 -7.98
C LEU A 78 -10.98 -14.04 -7.42
N MET A 79 -11.51 -14.93 -8.26
CA MET A 79 -12.45 -15.97 -7.82
C MET A 79 -11.71 -17.28 -7.64
N LEU A 80 -11.81 -17.87 -6.45
CA LEU A 80 -11.11 -19.09 -6.05
C LEU A 80 -12.09 -20.18 -5.67
N ASP A 81 -11.76 -21.41 -6.04
CA ASP A 81 -12.43 -22.61 -5.56
C ASP A 81 -11.87 -22.98 -4.16
N ALA A 82 -12.75 -23.09 -3.16
CA ALA A 82 -12.35 -23.36 -1.76
C ALA A 82 -11.66 -24.73 -1.58
N VAL A 83 -12.02 -25.71 -2.40
CA VAL A 83 -11.48 -27.09 -2.29
C VAL A 83 -10.09 -27.15 -2.88
N THR A 84 -9.93 -26.68 -4.11
CA THR A 84 -8.67 -26.78 -4.85
C THR A 84 -7.74 -25.60 -4.56
N GLY A 85 -8.29 -24.42 -4.21
CA GLY A 85 -7.57 -23.16 -4.10
C GLY A 85 -7.06 -22.65 -5.45
N MET A 86 -7.59 -23.14 -6.53
CA MET A 86 -7.29 -22.70 -7.88
C MET A 86 -8.35 -21.69 -8.34
N PRO A 87 -8.10 -20.93 -9.43
CA PRO A 87 -9.13 -20.09 -10.01
C PRO A 87 -10.41 -20.88 -10.24
N LEU A 88 -11.54 -20.25 -9.91
CA LEU A 88 -12.86 -20.82 -10.20
C LEU A 88 -13.08 -20.79 -11.71
N ASP A 89 -13.35 -21.95 -12.29
CA ASP A 89 -13.49 -22.14 -13.76
C ASP A 89 -14.94 -22.06 -14.26
N ARG A 90 -15.85 -21.61 -13.40
CA ARG A 90 -17.28 -21.46 -13.69
C ARG A 90 -17.85 -20.17 -13.14
N GLU A 91 -19.00 -19.80 -13.60
CA GLU A 91 -19.77 -18.71 -13.02
C GLU A 91 -20.36 -19.09 -11.65
N LEU A 92 -20.57 -18.07 -10.81
CA LEU A 92 -21.27 -18.20 -9.55
C LEU A 92 -22.75 -18.50 -9.81
N LYS A 93 -23.35 -19.29 -8.94
CA LYS A 93 -24.78 -19.60 -9.00
C LYS A 93 -25.54 -18.77 -7.99
N ASP A 94 -26.74 -18.34 -8.37
CA ASP A 94 -27.63 -17.65 -7.42
C ASP A 94 -27.95 -18.55 -6.22
N GLY A 95 -27.82 -17.98 -5.03
CA GLY A 95 -27.95 -18.70 -3.75
C GLY A 95 -26.70 -19.45 -3.31
N GLU A 96 -25.62 -19.45 -4.09
CA GLU A 96 -24.34 -20.05 -3.68
C GLU A 96 -23.72 -19.25 -2.51
N LEU A 97 -23.18 -19.96 -1.53
CA LEU A 97 -22.44 -19.34 -0.44
C LEU A 97 -21.03 -18.96 -0.90
N ILE A 98 -20.64 -17.74 -0.62
CA ILE A 98 -19.30 -17.22 -0.90
C ILE A 98 -18.70 -16.54 0.33
N TYR A 99 -17.38 -16.50 0.38
CA TYR A 99 -16.61 -15.55 1.18
C TYR A 99 -15.97 -14.54 0.25
N ALA A 100 -16.06 -13.26 0.59
CA ALA A 100 -15.42 -12.18 -0.17
C ALA A 100 -14.60 -11.29 0.76
N TRP A 101 -13.45 -10.85 0.30
CA TRP A 101 -12.65 -9.82 0.95
C TRP A 101 -12.75 -8.54 0.14
N VAL A 102 -13.26 -7.52 0.80
CA VAL A 102 -13.63 -6.24 0.18
C VAL A 102 -12.81 -5.11 0.78
N GLY A 103 -12.64 -4.05 0.00
CA GLY A 103 -12.04 -2.81 0.51
C GLY A 103 -12.90 -2.18 1.61
N PRO A 104 -12.30 -1.37 2.51
CA PRO A 104 -13.02 -0.72 3.60
C PRO A 104 -13.96 0.39 3.12
N ALA A 105 -13.73 0.91 1.91
CA ALA A 105 -14.54 1.97 1.33
C ALA A 105 -15.83 1.41 0.74
N THR A 106 -16.97 1.97 1.15
CA THR A 106 -18.29 1.66 0.61
C THR A 106 -19.01 2.93 0.18
N THR A 107 -19.94 2.80 -0.77
CA THR A 107 -20.83 3.91 -1.13
C THR A 107 -21.87 4.15 -0.02
N LEU A 108 -22.50 5.34 -0.05
CA LEU A 108 -23.61 5.68 0.85
C LEU A 108 -24.98 5.20 0.36
N SER A 109 -25.02 4.42 -0.72
CA SER A 109 -26.27 3.81 -1.24
C SER A 109 -26.76 2.67 -0.34
N MET A 110 -28.01 2.26 -0.57
CA MET A 110 -28.62 1.10 0.09
C MET A 110 -29.18 0.17 -0.98
N PRO A 111 -28.62 -1.02 -1.18
CA PRO A 111 -27.42 -1.58 -0.56
C PRO A 111 -26.14 -0.77 -0.90
N PRO A 112 -25.13 -0.78 -0.03
CA PRO A 112 -23.85 -0.15 -0.33
C PRO A 112 -23.08 -0.96 -1.37
N HIS A 113 -22.27 -0.27 -2.17
CA HIS A 113 -21.38 -0.88 -3.15
C HIS A 113 -19.93 -0.81 -2.65
N THR A 114 -19.16 -1.85 -2.92
CA THR A 114 -17.73 -1.89 -2.65
C THR A 114 -16.98 -2.71 -3.70
N THR A 115 -15.66 -2.59 -3.71
CA THR A 115 -14.81 -3.40 -4.59
C THR A 115 -14.40 -4.68 -3.87
N ALA A 116 -14.66 -5.83 -4.51
CA ALA A 116 -14.15 -7.11 -4.05
C ALA A 116 -12.75 -7.36 -4.64
N HIS A 117 -11.83 -7.80 -3.80
CA HIS A 117 -10.49 -8.22 -4.21
C HIS A 117 -10.45 -9.71 -4.48
N ILE A 118 -11.05 -10.50 -3.61
CA ILE A 118 -11.03 -11.96 -3.64
C ILE A 118 -12.42 -12.47 -3.30
N ILE A 119 -12.89 -13.46 -4.06
CA ILE A 119 -14.08 -14.25 -3.76
C ILE A 119 -13.68 -15.72 -3.68
N VAL A 120 -14.11 -16.41 -2.64
CA VAL A 120 -13.95 -17.86 -2.49
C VAL A 120 -15.34 -18.49 -2.56
N ALA A 121 -15.52 -19.41 -3.49
CA ALA A 121 -16.77 -20.14 -3.75
C ALA A 121 -16.55 -21.66 -3.65
N ASN A 122 -17.56 -22.46 -3.93
CA ASN A 122 -17.52 -23.91 -3.82
C ASN A 122 -17.07 -24.37 -2.42
N ILE A 123 -17.67 -23.77 -1.37
CA ILE A 123 -17.25 -23.95 0.02
C ILE A 123 -17.93 -25.19 0.56
N PRO A 124 -17.17 -26.26 0.94
CA PRO A 124 -17.72 -27.41 1.63
C PRO A 124 -18.32 -27.00 2.98
N ALA A 125 -19.37 -27.68 3.42
CA ALA A 125 -20.06 -27.36 4.65
C ALA A 125 -19.17 -27.44 5.92
N ASP A 126 -18.11 -28.24 5.86
CA ASP A 126 -17.11 -28.46 6.91
C ASP A 126 -15.78 -27.74 6.69
N ALA A 127 -15.68 -26.90 5.65
CA ALA A 127 -14.46 -26.20 5.35
C ALA A 127 -14.15 -25.10 6.37
N ALA A 128 -12.90 -25.04 6.81
CA ALA A 128 -12.40 -23.87 7.52
C ALA A 128 -12.37 -22.66 6.56
N VAL A 129 -12.80 -21.50 7.05
CA VAL A 129 -12.76 -20.25 6.29
C VAL A 129 -11.30 -19.85 6.09
N PRO A 130 -10.81 -19.72 4.83
CA PRO A 130 -9.48 -19.20 4.60
C PRO A 130 -9.38 -17.75 5.11
N GLN A 131 -8.17 -17.32 5.41
CA GLN A 131 -7.88 -15.98 5.90
C GLN A 131 -6.91 -15.29 4.95
N PHE A 132 -7.22 -14.04 4.61
CA PHE A 132 -6.35 -13.20 3.80
C PHE A 132 -5.43 -12.40 4.70
N TYR A 133 -4.15 -12.34 4.35
CA TYR A 133 -3.15 -11.56 5.06
C TYR A 133 -2.20 -10.87 4.09
N GLN A 134 -1.62 -9.78 4.56
CA GLN A 134 -0.42 -9.19 3.96
C GLN A 134 0.71 -9.23 4.98
N VAL A 135 1.86 -9.70 4.55
CA VAL A 135 3.06 -9.79 5.39
C VAL A 135 3.61 -8.38 5.66
N ALA A 136 3.70 -7.98 6.92
CA ALA A 136 4.36 -6.74 7.32
C ALA A 136 5.87 -6.95 7.48
N GLN A 137 6.26 -8.01 8.20
CA GLN A 137 7.65 -8.29 8.50
C GLN A 137 7.88 -9.79 8.66
N VAL A 138 8.96 -10.31 8.08
CA VAL A 138 9.41 -11.70 8.28
C VAL A 138 10.43 -11.71 9.43
N LYS A 139 10.24 -12.62 10.39
CA LYS A 139 11.19 -12.78 11.51
C LYS A 139 12.51 -13.35 11.00
N PRO A 140 13.65 -12.77 11.36
CA PRO A 140 14.96 -13.30 10.98
C PRO A 140 15.13 -14.73 11.48
N GLN A 141 15.62 -15.60 10.61
CA GLN A 141 16.03 -16.93 11.02
C GLN A 141 17.55 -16.98 11.20
N THR A 142 18.01 -17.73 12.19
CA THR A 142 19.45 -17.93 12.39
C THR A 142 19.97 -18.80 11.26
N MET A 143 20.62 -18.20 10.29
CA MET A 143 21.26 -18.93 9.20
C MET A 143 22.50 -19.63 9.72
N VAL A 144 22.60 -20.94 9.55
CA VAL A 144 23.84 -21.67 9.75
C VAL A 144 24.75 -21.36 8.56
N ALA A 145 26.02 -21.01 8.81
CA ALA A 145 26.99 -20.66 7.75
C ALA A 145 27.43 -21.90 6.93
N ILE A 146 26.46 -22.56 6.31
CA ILE A 146 26.68 -23.69 5.39
C ILE A 146 26.32 -23.21 3.97
N TYR A 147 27.18 -23.49 3.01
CA TYR A 147 26.90 -23.16 1.60
C TYR A 147 26.80 -24.45 0.77
N PRO A 148 25.73 -24.64 -0.05
CA PRO A 148 24.52 -23.82 -0.10
C PRO A 148 23.70 -23.90 1.19
N PRO A 149 22.95 -22.84 1.55
CA PRO A 149 22.10 -22.87 2.74
C PRO A 149 21.04 -23.97 2.57
N PRO A 150 20.69 -24.71 3.65
CA PRO A 150 19.59 -25.66 3.60
C PRO A 150 18.28 -24.94 3.33
N PRO A 151 17.29 -25.60 2.68
CA PRO A 151 15.96 -25.06 2.52
C PRO A 151 15.36 -24.68 3.89
N LEU A 152 14.52 -23.65 3.91
CA LEU A 152 13.78 -23.29 5.12
C LEU A 152 12.79 -24.40 5.47
N THR A 153 12.72 -24.77 6.73
CA THR A 153 11.71 -25.70 7.25
C THR A 153 10.48 -25.00 7.79
N TYR A 154 10.56 -23.71 8.03
CA TYR A 154 9.43 -22.87 8.41
C TYR A 154 9.75 -21.39 8.12
N VAL A 155 8.72 -20.57 8.10
CA VAL A 155 8.80 -19.12 8.11
C VAL A 155 7.85 -18.57 9.18
N GLU A 156 8.32 -17.58 9.93
CA GLU A 156 7.50 -16.82 10.88
C GLU A 156 7.46 -15.37 10.45
N PHE A 157 6.28 -14.78 10.48
CA PHE A 157 6.10 -13.39 10.09
C PHE A 157 4.95 -12.75 10.87
N THR A 158 4.96 -11.42 10.90
CA THR A 158 3.87 -10.58 11.40
C THR A 158 3.14 -10.00 10.19
N THR A 159 1.85 -9.99 10.24
CA THR A 159 0.98 -9.41 9.21
C THR A 159 0.73 -7.92 9.46
N THR A 160 0.19 -7.22 8.48
CA THR A 160 -0.13 -5.78 8.58
C THR A 160 -1.20 -5.47 9.63
N ASP A 161 -2.02 -6.45 10.01
CA ASP A 161 -2.98 -6.35 11.12
C ASP A 161 -2.39 -6.74 12.48
N GLY A 162 -1.08 -7.10 12.53
CA GLY A 162 -0.38 -7.48 13.76
C GLY A 162 -0.49 -8.96 14.13
N THR A 163 -1.13 -9.80 13.31
CA THR A 163 -1.24 -11.24 13.56
C THR A 163 0.10 -11.92 13.34
N GLU A 164 0.53 -12.76 14.30
CA GLU A 164 1.70 -13.63 14.11
C GLU A 164 1.31 -14.92 13.42
N VAL A 165 2.06 -15.28 12.39
CA VAL A 165 1.83 -16.47 11.57
C VAL A 165 3.12 -17.27 11.46
N LYS A 166 2.96 -18.60 11.55
CA LYS A 166 4.00 -19.56 11.25
C LYS A 166 3.51 -20.51 10.17
N ILE A 167 4.33 -20.71 9.13
CA ILE A 167 4.10 -21.69 8.06
C ILE A 167 5.29 -22.62 8.03
N THR A 168 5.04 -23.92 8.03
CA THR A 168 6.07 -24.96 7.93
C THR A 168 6.15 -25.50 6.50
N ASP A 169 7.20 -26.23 6.18
CA ASP A 169 7.40 -26.93 4.91
C ASP A 169 6.40 -28.07 4.67
N GLU A 170 5.63 -28.46 5.70
CA GLU A 170 4.51 -29.40 5.57
C GLU A 170 3.27 -28.76 4.92
N ALA A 171 3.17 -27.43 4.93
CA ALA A 171 2.06 -26.71 4.32
C ALA A 171 2.18 -26.74 2.78
N ALA A 172 1.06 -26.98 2.09
CA ALA A 172 1.01 -26.89 0.64
C ALA A 172 1.13 -25.43 0.19
N LEU A 173 2.26 -25.05 -0.41
CA LEU A 173 2.47 -23.74 -0.99
C LEU A 173 2.06 -23.73 -2.46
N THR A 174 1.18 -22.80 -2.84
CA THR A 174 0.71 -22.67 -4.22
C THR A 174 0.81 -21.21 -4.69
N PRO A 175 1.31 -20.96 -5.91
CA PRO A 175 1.26 -19.64 -6.49
C PRO A 175 -0.12 -19.38 -7.09
N TYR A 176 -0.57 -18.13 -7.07
CA TYR A 176 -1.76 -17.70 -7.79
C TYR A 176 -1.40 -17.28 -9.22
N LEU A 177 -2.05 -17.87 -10.23
CA LEU A 177 -1.92 -17.54 -11.66
C LEU A 177 -0.50 -17.46 -12.24
N THR A 178 0.49 -18.05 -11.57
CA THR A 178 1.87 -18.14 -12.08
C THR A 178 2.32 -19.59 -12.14
N LYS A 179 3.22 -19.89 -13.09
CA LYS A 179 3.87 -21.20 -13.20
C LYS A 179 5.16 -21.30 -12.36
N ASN A 180 5.53 -20.22 -11.70
CA ASN A 180 6.73 -20.21 -10.86
C ASN A 180 6.49 -21.08 -9.62
N MET A 181 7.49 -21.85 -9.24
CA MET A 181 7.48 -22.51 -7.94
C MET A 181 7.59 -21.45 -6.85
N VAL A 182 6.77 -21.58 -5.81
CA VAL A 182 6.86 -20.78 -4.58
C VAL A 182 7.36 -21.67 -3.46
N THR A 183 8.23 -21.11 -2.65
CA THR A 183 8.81 -21.74 -1.47
C THR A 183 8.61 -20.84 -0.26
N LEU A 184 9.02 -21.29 0.93
CA LEU A 184 8.94 -20.44 2.13
C LEU A 184 9.74 -19.15 1.98
N GLU A 185 10.86 -19.18 1.22
CA GLU A 185 11.67 -17.98 0.91
C GLU A 185 10.96 -16.97 0.00
N SER A 186 9.87 -17.39 -0.65
CA SER A 186 9.03 -16.49 -1.44
C SER A 186 8.15 -15.59 -0.57
N ILE A 187 7.98 -15.92 0.72
CA ILE A 187 7.19 -15.13 1.67
C ILE A 187 8.08 -14.00 2.20
N ARG A 188 7.77 -12.79 1.78
CA ARG A 188 8.55 -11.56 2.06
C ARG A 188 7.61 -10.45 2.51
N PRO A 189 8.14 -9.38 3.12
CA PRO A 189 7.33 -8.20 3.42
C PRO A 189 6.56 -7.74 2.19
N GLY A 190 5.28 -7.43 2.38
CA GLY A 190 4.33 -7.06 1.32
C GLY A 190 3.67 -8.23 0.58
N THR A 191 4.12 -9.47 0.77
CA THR A 191 3.45 -10.63 0.18
C THR A 191 2.01 -10.70 0.66
N GLU A 192 1.07 -10.76 -0.27
CA GLU A 192 -0.32 -11.09 -0.01
C GLU A 192 -0.51 -12.60 -0.11
N LEU A 193 -1.27 -13.15 0.83
CA LEU A 193 -1.48 -14.59 0.86
C LEU A 193 -2.83 -14.95 1.48
N MET A 194 -3.36 -16.09 1.03
CA MET A 194 -4.55 -16.71 1.59
C MET A 194 -4.12 -17.98 2.32
N LEU A 195 -4.52 -18.12 3.57
CA LEU A 195 -4.16 -19.25 4.43
C LEU A 195 -5.36 -20.12 4.77
N TRP A 196 -5.20 -21.42 4.65
CA TRP A 196 -6.11 -22.42 5.18
C TRP A 196 -5.49 -23.06 6.42
N ARG A 197 -6.28 -23.22 7.46
CA ARG A 197 -5.86 -23.81 8.73
C ARG A 197 -6.71 -25.02 9.05
N ASP A 198 -6.11 -25.98 9.75
CA ASP A 198 -6.86 -27.08 10.34
C ASP A 198 -7.61 -26.65 11.61
N SER A 199 -8.29 -27.59 12.26
CA SER A 199 -9.01 -27.40 13.50
C SER A 199 -8.13 -27.04 14.70
N GLN A 200 -6.81 -27.22 14.59
CA GLN A 200 -5.83 -26.86 15.62
C GLN A 200 -5.20 -25.48 15.35
N GLY A 201 -5.56 -24.84 14.22
CA GLY A 201 -5.03 -23.53 13.82
C GLY A 201 -3.71 -23.62 13.04
N THR A 202 -3.22 -24.84 12.74
CA THR A 202 -2.01 -25.02 11.93
C THR A 202 -2.29 -24.69 10.47
N VAL A 203 -1.38 -23.94 9.83
CA VAL A 203 -1.49 -23.64 8.39
C VAL A 203 -1.22 -24.92 7.60
N THR A 204 -2.21 -25.39 6.87
CA THR A 204 -2.10 -26.57 6.00
C THR A 204 -1.87 -26.23 4.55
N LYS A 205 -2.28 -25.03 4.13
CA LYS A 205 -2.12 -24.52 2.77
C LYS A 205 -1.93 -23.03 2.79
N ALA A 206 -1.05 -22.52 1.95
CA ALA A 206 -0.88 -21.11 1.68
C ALA A 206 -0.86 -20.86 0.17
N MET A 207 -1.68 -19.92 -0.29
CA MET A 207 -1.64 -19.43 -1.67
C MET A 207 -1.02 -18.05 -1.65
N LEU A 208 0.04 -17.87 -2.42
CA LEU A 208 0.77 -16.62 -2.56
C LEU A 208 0.30 -15.91 -3.83
N PHE A 209 -0.14 -14.66 -3.68
CA PHE A 209 -0.45 -13.81 -4.82
C PHE A 209 0.83 -13.20 -5.39
N ALA A 210 0.82 -12.96 -6.70
CA ALA A 210 1.96 -12.33 -7.36
C ALA A 210 2.20 -10.93 -6.79
N TYR A 211 3.46 -10.59 -6.58
CA TYR A 211 3.83 -9.26 -6.13
C TYR A 211 3.38 -8.20 -7.13
N GLN A 212 2.76 -7.15 -6.62
CA GLN A 212 2.44 -5.95 -7.39
C GLN A 212 3.47 -4.84 -7.20
N TYR A 213 4.40 -4.98 -6.26
CA TYR A 213 5.44 -3.99 -5.96
C TYR A 213 6.84 -4.50 -6.34
N ARG A 214 7.78 -3.57 -6.60
CA ARG A 214 9.15 -3.88 -7.05
C ARG A 214 10.08 -4.32 -5.97
N GLY A 215 9.77 -4.01 -4.73
CA GLY A 215 10.57 -4.33 -3.58
C GLY A 215 10.05 -3.65 -2.33
N TYR A 216 10.82 -3.68 -1.27
CA TYR A 216 10.44 -3.03 -0.03
C TYR A 216 11.57 -2.18 0.55
N LEU A 217 11.15 -1.11 1.23
CA LEU A 217 12.00 -0.21 2.00
C LEU A 217 11.75 -0.47 3.48
N ALA A 218 12.80 -0.76 4.23
CA ALA A 218 12.71 -1.04 5.66
C ALA A 218 13.73 -0.21 6.45
N PRO A 219 13.44 0.18 7.69
CA PRO A 219 14.42 0.75 8.60
C PRO A 219 15.59 -0.23 8.84
N TYR A 220 16.82 0.32 8.97
CA TYR A 220 18.01 -0.45 9.25
C TYR A 220 18.92 0.29 10.22
N GLY A 221 18.95 -0.14 11.48
CA GLY A 221 19.62 0.60 12.54
C GLY A 221 18.93 1.93 12.86
N GLU A 222 19.71 2.90 13.34
CA GLU A 222 19.16 4.18 13.81
C GLU A 222 19.04 5.23 12.69
N ASP A 223 19.92 5.17 11.68
CA ASP A 223 20.08 6.24 10.68
C ASP A 223 20.11 5.74 9.24
N ARG A 224 19.74 4.50 8.98
CA ARG A 224 19.79 3.90 7.63
C ARG A 224 18.49 3.18 7.29
N VAL A 225 18.37 2.86 6.02
CA VAL A 225 17.32 2.00 5.48
C VAL A 225 17.95 0.87 4.67
N SER A 226 17.21 -0.19 4.49
CA SER A 226 17.51 -1.26 3.55
C SER A 226 16.48 -1.32 2.43
N VAL A 227 16.90 -1.75 1.27
CA VAL A 227 16.03 -2.07 0.13
C VAL A 227 16.19 -3.56 -0.15
N ASN A 228 15.11 -4.34 -0.08
CA ASN A 228 15.15 -5.81 -0.23
C ASN A 228 16.24 -6.46 0.65
N ASP A 229 16.29 -6.09 1.94
CA ASP A 229 17.31 -6.52 2.91
C ASP A 229 18.75 -6.08 2.62
N ILE A 230 18.98 -5.31 1.57
CA ILE A 230 20.30 -4.73 1.26
C ILE A 230 20.43 -3.40 2.00
N PRO A 231 21.26 -3.28 3.06
CA PRO A 231 21.43 -2.03 3.76
C PRO A 231 22.08 -0.99 2.87
N LEU A 232 21.51 0.22 2.83
CA LEU A 232 22.14 1.32 2.13
C LEU A 232 23.33 1.85 2.97
N THR A 233 24.45 2.11 2.31
CA THR A 233 25.67 2.60 2.98
C THR A 233 25.57 4.06 3.40
N THR A 234 24.78 4.85 2.65
CA THR A 234 24.56 6.27 2.92
C THR A 234 23.42 6.42 3.93
N PRO A 235 23.61 7.16 5.04
CA PRO A 235 22.56 7.42 6.02
C PRO A 235 21.37 8.16 5.41
N VAL A 236 20.18 7.94 5.99
CA VAL A 236 19.00 8.78 5.75
C VAL A 236 19.16 10.12 6.46
N LYS A 237 18.36 11.08 6.10
CA LYS A 237 18.23 12.36 6.78
C LYS A 237 16.80 12.56 7.23
N THR A 238 16.60 13.37 8.24
CA THR A 238 15.26 13.78 8.67
C THR A 238 15.17 15.29 8.50
N THR A 239 14.10 15.75 7.86
CA THR A 239 13.80 17.17 7.74
C THR A 239 13.34 17.75 9.10
N GLU A 240 13.25 19.07 9.20
CA GLU A 240 12.70 19.74 10.39
C GLU A 240 11.24 19.33 10.65
N ASP A 241 10.50 19.00 9.62
CA ASP A 241 9.10 18.54 9.70
C ASP A 241 8.96 17.04 10.00
N GLY A 242 10.09 16.32 10.16
CA GLY A 242 10.10 14.89 10.47
C GLY A 242 10.07 13.96 9.26
N ASP A 243 10.12 14.47 8.04
CA ASP A 243 10.18 13.65 6.83
C ASP A 243 11.53 12.94 6.72
N VAL A 244 11.49 11.64 6.38
CA VAL A 244 12.69 10.85 6.15
C VAL A 244 13.12 10.97 4.70
N LEU A 245 14.36 11.42 4.50
CA LEU A 245 15.00 11.58 3.19
C LEU A 245 15.94 10.40 2.93
N VAL A 246 15.68 9.65 1.87
CA VAL A 246 16.43 8.45 1.48
C VAL A 246 17.41 8.78 0.35
N PRO A 247 18.66 8.28 0.38
CA PRO A 247 19.62 8.47 -0.71
C PRO A 247 19.12 7.80 -1.99
N LEU A 248 18.63 8.63 -2.94
CA LEU A 248 17.90 8.20 -4.12
C LEU A 248 18.66 7.20 -4.98
N ARG A 249 19.93 7.55 -5.34
CA ARG A 249 20.74 6.69 -6.21
C ARG A 249 20.95 5.32 -5.60
N ALA A 250 21.36 5.26 -4.34
CA ALA A 250 21.63 3.99 -3.66
C ALA A 250 20.38 3.12 -3.58
N ALA A 251 19.21 3.71 -3.30
CA ALA A 251 17.95 2.98 -3.24
C ALA A 251 17.52 2.46 -4.63
N ALA A 252 17.59 3.28 -5.67
CA ALA A 252 17.22 2.88 -7.01
C ALA A 252 18.15 1.81 -7.59
N GLU A 253 19.47 1.94 -7.40
CA GLU A 253 20.46 0.96 -7.88
C GLU A 253 20.35 -0.37 -7.13
N ALA A 254 19.97 -0.37 -5.85
CA ALA A 254 19.68 -1.62 -5.09
C ALA A 254 18.48 -2.41 -5.68
N LEU A 255 17.61 -1.73 -6.43
CA LEU A 255 16.52 -2.34 -7.20
C LEU A 255 16.90 -2.66 -8.65
N GLY A 256 18.18 -2.45 -9.03
CA GLY A 256 18.66 -2.65 -10.40
C GLY A 256 18.26 -1.55 -11.37
N MET A 257 17.78 -0.39 -10.90
CA MET A 257 17.44 0.75 -11.74
C MET A 257 18.69 1.54 -12.14
N GLU A 258 18.62 2.22 -13.28
CA GLU A 258 19.67 3.15 -13.72
C GLU A 258 19.33 4.57 -13.28
N VAL A 259 20.32 5.30 -12.75
CA VAL A 259 20.19 6.68 -12.29
C VAL A 259 21.17 7.57 -12.99
N ARG A 260 20.65 8.56 -13.73
CA ARG A 260 21.47 9.56 -14.46
C ARG A 260 21.01 10.97 -14.10
N TRP A 261 21.89 11.92 -14.34
CA TRP A 261 21.59 13.34 -14.24
C TRP A 261 21.29 13.93 -15.61
N ASP A 262 20.25 14.76 -15.66
CA ASP A 262 19.87 15.55 -16.83
C ASP A 262 19.74 17.01 -16.40
N SER A 263 20.33 17.94 -17.14
CA SER A 263 20.36 19.36 -16.76
C SER A 263 19.00 20.03 -16.75
N ALA A 264 18.02 19.51 -17.52
CA ALA A 264 16.67 20.05 -17.61
C ALA A 264 15.68 19.34 -16.70
N LYS A 265 15.93 18.08 -16.36
CA LYS A 265 14.98 17.20 -15.63
C LYS A 265 15.47 16.82 -14.24
N GLY A 266 16.72 17.16 -13.88
CA GLY A 266 17.34 16.72 -12.64
C GLY A 266 17.76 15.26 -12.68
N VAL A 267 17.46 14.51 -11.64
CA VAL A 267 17.69 13.07 -11.60
C VAL A 267 16.64 12.37 -12.45
N VAL A 268 17.09 11.46 -13.29
CA VAL A 268 16.25 10.58 -14.12
C VAL A 268 16.51 9.15 -13.69
N VAL A 269 15.46 8.45 -13.27
CA VAL A 269 15.49 7.04 -12.91
C VAL A 269 14.78 6.24 -13.99
N SER A 270 15.43 5.20 -14.47
CA SER A 270 14.93 4.35 -15.54
C SER A 270 15.16 2.88 -15.25
N TYR A 271 14.48 2.01 -16.00
CA TYR A 271 14.71 0.57 -15.92
C TYR A 271 16.16 0.24 -16.24
N GLY A 272 16.79 -0.56 -15.39
CA GLY A 272 18.15 -1.06 -15.64
C GLY A 272 18.16 -2.17 -16.70
N LYS A 273 19.34 -2.48 -17.18
CA LYS A 273 19.56 -3.57 -18.15
C LYS A 273 19.22 -4.92 -17.50
N GLY A 274 18.39 -5.70 -18.17
CA GLY A 274 18.01 -7.05 -17.70
C GLY A 274 16.80 -7.09 -16.74
N ILE A 275 16.24 -5.94 -16.38
CA ILE A 275 14.98 -5.92 -15.63
C ILE A 275 13.81 -6.23 -16.57
N VAL A 276 12.95 -7.15 -16.14
CA VAL A 276 11.69 -7.43 -16.85
C VAL A 276 10.79 -6.22 -16.69
N LYS A 277 10.53 -5.55 -17.81
CA LYS A 277 9.61 -4.41 -17.85
C LYS A 277 8.16 -4.90 -17.86
N PRO A 278 7.23 -4.14 -17.28
CA PRO A 278 5.80 -4.39 -17.52
C PRO A 278 5.52 -4.43 -19.03
N VAL A 279 4.47 -5.16 -19.41
CA VAL A 279 4.09 -5.28 -20.83
C VAL A 279 3.83 -3.90 -21.41
N SER A 280 4.72 -3.47 -22.33
CA SER A 280 4.61 -2.23 -23.11
C SER A 280 4.69 -0.91 -22.33
N PRO A 281 5.75 -0.63 -21.56
CA PRO A 281 5.93 0.73 -21.07
C PRO A 281 6.18 1.67 -22.26
N THR A 282 5.47 2.78 -22.31
CA THR A 282 5.67 3.83 -23.32
C THR A 282 7.01 4.57 -23.14
N SER A 283 7.65 4.41 -21.98
CA SER A 283 8.91 5.05 -21.59
C SER A 283 9.78 4.12 -20.74
N ASP A 284 11.10 4.18 -20.97
CA ASP A 284 12.07 3.54 -20.07
C ASP A 284 12.25 4.33 -18.76
N VAL A 285 11.82 5.59 -18.73
CA VAL A 285 11.92 6.47 -17.57
C VAL A 285 10.77 6.15 -16.61
N LEU A 286 11.11 5.84 -15.37
CA LEU A 286 10.17 5.62 -14.29
C LEU A 286 9.71 6.95 -13.69
N PHE A 287 10.68 7.78 -13.34
CA PHE A 287 10.39 9.11 -12.82
C PHE A 287 11.59 10.05 -12.99
N THR A 288 11.32 11.33 -12.81
CA THR A 288 12.33 12.38 -12.71
C THR A 288 12.13 13.17 -11.41
N ALA A 289 13.22 13.64 -10.82
CA ALA A 289 13.19 14.43 -9.61
C ALA A 289 14.14 15.62 -9.71
N MET A 290 13.59 16.83 -9.69
CA MET A 290 14.35 18.07 -9.71
C MET A 290 14.61 18.51 -8.26
N PRO A 291 15.86 18.67 -7.84
CA PRO A 291 16.17 19.21 -6.49
C PRO A 291 15.55 20.57 -6.28
N GLY A 292 14.80 20.72 -5.19
CA GLY A 292 14.00 21.93 -4.91
C GLY A 292 12.82 22.14 -5.86
N GLY A 293 12.47 21.15 -6.70
CA GLY A 293 11.41 21.22 -7.70
C GLY A 293 10.50 19.99 -7.67
N LYS A 294 9.95 19.68 -8.83
CA LYS A 294 8.93 18.62 -8.96
C LYS A 294 9.53 17.21 -9.05
N ILE A 295 8.76 16.25 -8.55
CA ILE A 295 8.96 14.82 -8.75
C ILE A 295 7.87 14.36 -9.71
N LEU A 296 8.24 13.86 -10.89
CA LEU A 296 7.29 13.46 -11.94
C LEU A 296 7.45 11.98 -12.24
N VAL A 297 6.40 11.21 -12.01
CA VAL A 297 6.30 9.80 -12.37
C VAL A 297 5.61 9.68 -13.73
N THR A 298 6.09 8.79 -14.57
CA THR A 298 5.45 8.48 -15.85
C THR A 298 4.57 7.24 -15.68
N ASN A 299 3.28 7.38 -15.92
CA ASN A 299 2.35 6.23 -15.90
C ASN A 299 2.50 5.36 -17.18
N ASP A 300 1.81 4.22 -17.22
CA ASP A 300 1.85 3.28 -18.36
C ASP A 300 1.33 3.88 -19.68
N GLN A 301 0.57 4.97 -19.60
CA GLN A 301 0.07 5.72 -20.75
C GLN A 301 1.04 6.80 -21.25
N GLY A 302 2.17 6.99 -20.54
CA GLY A 302 3.17 8.01 -20.86
C GLY A 302 2.86 9.40 -20.31
N GLU A 303 1.84 9.53 -19.47
CA GLU A 303 1.48 10.79 -18.83
C GLU A 303 2.31 11.01 -17.56
N ALA A 304 2.71 12.27 -17.33
CA ALA A 304 3.46 12.65 -16.14
C ALA A 304 2.51 13.03 -14.99
N GLN A 305 2.64 12.34 -13.86
CA GLN A 305 1.97 12.64 -12.62
C GLN A 305 2.97 13.26 -11.63
N GLU A 306 2.60 14.36 -11.00
CA GLU A 306 3.43 14.99 -9.96
C GLU A 306 3.19 14.30 -8.60
N LEU A 307 4.29 13.92 -7.94
CA LEU A 307 4.26 13.41 -6.58
C LEU A 307 4.65 14.49 -5.57
N HIS A 308 4.03 14.44 -4.41
CA HIS A 308 4.42 15.27 -3.27
C HIS A 308 5.64 14.69 -2.57
N GLY A 309 6.57 15.54 -2.17
CA GLY A 309 7.76 15.16 -1.43
C GLY A 309 8.96 16.06 -1.73
N ALA A 310 9.96 16.00 -0.88
CA ALA A 310 11.18 16.76 -1.02
C ALA A 310 12.21 16.00 -1.86
N CYS A 311 12.86 16.71 -2.80
CA CYS A 311 14.06 16.26 -3.47
C CYS A 311 15.15 17.30 -3.19
N VAL A 312 16.24 16.90 -2.53
CA VAL A 312 17.34 17.80 -2.14
C VAL A 312 18.69 17.22 -2.51
N ILE A 313 19.69 18.08 -2.73
CA ILE A 313 21.08 17.66 -2.87
C ILE A 313 21.85 18.20 -1.67
N GLU A 314 22.52 17.30 -0.96
CA GLU A 314 23.42 17.66 0.11
C GLU A 314 24.72 16.86 -0.01
N GLN A 315 25.84 17.56 0.07
CA GLN A 315 27.19 16.97 -0.04
C GLN A 315 27.38 16.07 -1.29
N GLY A 316 26.71 16.43 -2.41
CA GLY A 316 26.77 15.65 -3.65
C GLY A 316 25.87 14.42 -3.71
N VAL A 317 25.10 14.15 -2.66
CA VAL A 317 24.10 13.08 -2.62
C VAL A 317 22.72 13.67 -2.87
N THR A 318 21.96 13.07 -3.78
CA THR A 318 20.55 13.41 -3.97
C THR A 318 19.70 12.55 -3.04
N TYR A 319 18.86 13.20 -2.26
CA TYR A 319 17.90 12.59 -1.36
C TYR A 319 16.48 12.83 -1.87
N LEU A 320 15.63 11.85 -1.65
CA LEU A 320 14.19 11.92 -1.94
C LEU A 320 13.42 11.54 -0.68
N SER A 321 12.29 12.20 -0.41
CA SER A 321 11.42 11.79 0.69
C SER A 321 11.01 10.32 0.54
N ALA A 322 10.99 9.58 1.65
CA ALA A 322 10.69 8.14 1.64
C ALA A 322 9.32 7.86 1.02
N SER A 323 8.32 8.69 1.30
CA SER A 323 6.96 8.56 0.74
C SER A 323 6.95 8.71 -0.79
N ALA A 324 7.66 9.71 -1.33
CA ALA A 324 7.76 9.90 -2.78
C ALA A 324 8.57 8.77 -3.44
N LEU A 325 9.64 8.30 -2.79
CA LEU A 325 10.44 7.18 -3.30
C LEU A 325 9.61 5.88 -3.38
N VAL A 326 8.84 5.59 -2.32
CA VAL A 326 7.95 4.43 -2.24
C VAL A 326 6.92 4.47 -3.36
N GLN A 327 6.27 5.61 -3.59
CA GLN A 327 5.30 5.77 -4.68
C GLN A 327 5.96 5.71 -6.07
N ALA A 328 7.09 6.41 -6.25
CA ALA A 328 7.77 6.49 -7.55
C ALA A 328 8.36 5.15 -8.01
N LEU A 329 8.79 4.31 -7.08
CA LEU A 329 9.38 3.00 -7.36
C LEU A 329 8.45 1.83 -7.05
N ASP A 330 7.20 2.09 -6.67
CA ASP A 330 6.23 1.07 -6.30
C ASP A 330 6.82 0.08 -5.28
N LEU A 331 7.19 0.62 -4.12
CA LEU A 331 7.78 -0.14 -3.03
C LEU A 331 6.77 -0.39 -1.92
N PHE A 332 6.90 -1.52 -1.25
CA PHE A 332 6.25 -1.73 0.04
C PHE A 332 7.08 -1.07 1.15
N GLN A 333 6.46 -0.30 2.03
CA GLN A 333 7.16 0.34 3.15
C GLN A 333 6.89 -0.41 4.46
N ILE A 334 7.94 -0.95 5.07
CA ILE A 334 7.86 -1.50 6.42
C ILE A 334 7.94 -0.32 7.40
N LYS A 335 6.92 -0.17 8.24
CA LYS A 335 6.92 0.81 9.33
C LYS A 335 7.57 0.21 10.57
N GLN A 336 8.28 1.04 11.35
CA GLN A 336 8.81 0.63 12.67
C GLN A 336 7.67 0.44 13.66
#